data_282aa45aeaee8095fb7fcda182c6677e
#
_entry.id   282aa45aeaee8095fb7fcda182c6677e
#
_cell.length_a   1.000
_cell.length_b   1.000
_cell.length_c   1.000
_cell.angle_alpha   90.00
_cell.angle_beta   90.00
_cell.angle_gamma   90.00
#
_symmetry.space_group_name_H-M   'P 1'
#
loop_
_entity.id
_entity.type
_entity.pdbx_description
1 polymer ?
#
loop_
_entity_poly.entity_id
_entity_poly.type
_entity_poly.pdbx_seq_one_letter_code
_entity_poly.pdbx_strand_id
1 'polypeptide(L)'
;MRVAVTGTPGTGKTSATEAFERGVADAFVGDGVDEVDDSEVIHLNDHVGTDRLYTGVDESRESLVADLDGIEAWLDERENAEDRKEAETLLVESHLAHLLPADRVVVLRCHPEELTRRLSERGVEKSKASENAESEALDTVLSEAVSRHGTESVYEVDTIDRTPTEVGEAIAAVVAGERAPSAGTVSYLEYFE
;
A
#
# COMPACT_ATOMS: atom_id res chain seq x y z
N MET A 1 11.79 4.62 9.93
CA MET A 1 11.23 3.32 9.49
C MET A 1 10.42 3.52 8.22
N ARG A 2 10.54 2.62 7.23
CA ARG A 2 9.72 2.67 6.01
C ARG A 2 8.66 1.57 6.01
N VAL A 3 7.40 1.95 5.82
CA VAL A 3 6.25 1.02 5.73
C VAL A 3 5.63 1.13 4.35
N ALA A 4 5.61 0.04 3.58
CA ALA A 4 4.93 -0.02 2.30
C ALA A 4 3.46 -0.42 2.50
N VAL A 5 2.53 0.36 1.94
CA VAL A 5 1.11 -0.01 1.82
C VAL A 5 0.81 -0.31 0.37
N THR A 6 0.55 -1.56 0.07
CA THR A 6 0.39 -2.08 -1.28
C THR A 6 -0.87 -2.92 -1.44
N GLY A 7 -1.08 -3.50 -2.60
CA GLY A 7 -2.21 -4.33 -2.96
C GLY A 7 -2.68 -4.03 -4.39
N THR A 8 -3.47 -4.90 -4.95
CA THR A 8 -4.04 -4.75 -6.29
C THR A 8 -4.81 -3.43 -6.44
N PRO A 9 -4.82 -2.78 -7.62
CA PRO A 9 -5.65 -1.60 -7.86
C PRO A 9 -7.12 -1.86 -7.48
N GLY A 10 -7.73 -0.98 -6.68
CA GLY A 10 -9.12 -1.13 -6.21
C GLY A 10 -9.27 -1.69 -4.80
N THR A 11 -8.21 -2.18 -4.14
CA THR A 11 -8.26 -2.72 -2.76
C THR A 11 -8.52 -1.65 -1.68
N GLY A 12 -8.49 -0.34 -2.03
CA GLY A 12 -8.81 0.74 -1.10
C GLY A 12 -7.61 1.37 -0.41
N LYS A 13 -6.39 1.21 -0.95
CA LYS A 13 -5.15 1.77 -0.39
C LYS A 13 -5.25 3.24 -0.02
N THR A 14 -5.53 4.09 -0.99
CA THR A 14 -5.61 5.55 -0.79
C THR A 14 -6.62 5.93 0.28
N SER A 15 -7.83 5.34 0.25
CA SER A 15 -8.84 5.64 1.28
C SER A 15 -8.43 5.19 2.68
N ALA A 16 -7.68 4.09 2.78
CA ALA A 16 -7.17 3.58 4.05
C ALA A 16 -6.02 4.44 4.59
N THR A 17 -5.09 4.88 3.72
CA THR A 17 -3.99 5.76 4.12
C THR A 17 -4.46 7.17 4.47
N GLU A 18 -5.44 7.73 3.76
CA GLU A 18 -6.12 8.98 4.15
C GLU A 18 -6.86 8.85 5.50
N ALA A 19 -7.43 7.68 5.79
CA ALA A 19 -8.07 7.44 7.09
C ALA A 19 -7.02 7.29 8.21
N PHE A 20 -5.89 6.65 7.92
CA PHE A 20 -4.72 6.60 8.81
C PHE A 20 -4.22 8.00 9.14
N GLU A 21 -3.99 8.88 8.16
CA GLU A 21 -3.57 10.27 8.38
C GLU A 21 -4.54 11.05 9.26
N ARG A 22 -5.86 10.90 9.03
CA ARG A 22 -6.88 11.53 9.88
C ARG A 22 -6.87 10.98 11.30
N GLY A 23 -6.69 9.67 11.46
CA GLY A 23 -6.61 9.01 12.76
C GLY A 23 -5.39 9.47 13.56
N VAL A 24 -4.24 9.63 12.91
CA VAL A 24 -3.03 10.21 13.51
C VAL A 24 -3.31 11.65 13.94
N ALA A 25 -3.93 12.48 13.09
CA ALA A 25 -4.26 13.87 13.42
C ALA A 25 -5.25 14.00 14.59
N ASP A 26 -6.21 13.07 14.72
CA ASP A 26 -7.20 13.05 15.80
C ASP A 26 -6.60 12.51 17.12
N ALA A 27 -5.64 11.59 17.06
CA ALA A 27 -4.92 11.07 18.24
C ALA A 27 -4.04 12.14 18.91
N PHE A 28 -3.62 13.18 18.18
CA PHE A 28 -2.96 14.35 18.73
C PHE A 28 -3.77 15.07 19.82
N VAL A 29 -5.03 14.75 20.00
CA VAL A 29 -5.94 15.30 21.02
C VAL A 29 -6.02 14.41 22.27
N GLY A 30 -5.39 13.22 22.29
CA GLY A 30 -5.44 12.23 23.38
C GLY A 30 -4.07 11.76 23.84
N ASP A 31 -3.88 11.59 25.16
CA ASP A 31 -2.65 11.12 25.77
C ASP A 31 -2.23 9.72 25.28
N GLY A 32 -1.25 9.65 24.40
CA GLY A 32 -0.30 8.58 24.28
C GLY A 32 -0.45 7.57 23.16
N VAL A 33 0.17 7.83 22.01
CA VAL A 33 0.92 6.84 21.19
C VAL A 33 2.02 7.60 20.41
N ASP A 34 3.22 7.66 20.94
CA ASP A 34 4.32 8.47 20.43
C ASP A 34 4.88 8.05 19.05
N GLU A 35 4.64 6.79 18.58
CA GLU A 35 5.24 6.26 17.34
C GLU A 35 4.38 6.47 16.08
N VAL A 36 3.07 6.70 16.21
CA VAL A 36 2.17 6.92 15.07
C VAL A 36 2.09 8.41 14.72
N ASP A 37 2.31 9.29 15.71
CA ASP A 37 2.20 10.74 15.60
C ASP A 37 3.26 11.38 14.67
N ASP A 38 4.41 10.74 14.47
CA ASP A 38 5.50 11.20 13.60
C ASP A 38 5.54 10.43 12.26
N SER A 39 4.39 10.15 11.64
CA SER A 39 4.30 9.45 10.36
C SER A 39 3.99 10.38 9.19
N GLU A 40 4.75 10.28 8.11
CA GLU A 40 4.49 10.94 6.82
C GLU A 40 3.93 9.92 5.83
N VAL A 41 2.81 10.23 5.16
CA VAL A 41 2.26 9.40 4.08
C VAL A 41 2.67 9.96 2.72
N ILE A 42 3.23 9.10 1.87
CA ILE A 42 3.58 9.40 0.48
C ILE A 42 2.65 8.61 -0.44
N HIS A 43 1.78 9.30 -1.16
CA HIS A 43 1.02 8.76 -2.28
C HIS A 43 1.93 8.74 -3.52
N LEU A 44 2.69 7.65 -3.70
CA LEU A 44 3.74 7.56 -4.69
C LEU A 44 3.27 7.85 -6.12
N ASN A 45 2.03 7.48 -6.46
CA ASN A 45 1.48 7.72 -7.80
C ASN A 45 1.42 9.20 -8.17
N ASP A 46 1.27 10.10 -7.19
CA ASP A 46 1.22 11.55 -7.42
C ASP A 46 2.62 12.10 -7.75
N HIS A 47 3.67 11.40 -7.30
CA HIS A 47 5.07 11.79 -7.49
C HIS A 47 5.69 11.21 -8.76
N VAL A 48 5.25 10.02 -9.21
CA VAL A 48 5.85 9.36 -10.40
C VAL A 48 5.88 10.28 -11.61
N GLY A 49 4.81 11.02 -11.89
CA GLY A 49 4.74 11.95 -13.02
C GLY A 49 5.38 13.32 -12.74
N THR A 50 5.12 13.88 -11.56
CA THR A 50 5.56 15.24 -11.18
C THR A 50 7.06 15.33 -10.95
N ASP A 51 7.64 14.32 -10.31
CA ASP A 51 9.06 14.27 -9.96
C ASP A 51 9.90 13.48 -10.98
N ARG A 52 9.25 13.07 -12.11
CA ARG A 52 9.88 12.33 -13.21
C ARG A 52 10.52 11.00 -12.79
N LEU A 53 9.87 10.28 -11.89
CA LEU A 53 10.29 8.97 -11.38
C LEU A 53 9.83 7.84 -12.32
N TYR A 54 10.08 7.98 -13.63
CA TYR A 54 9.73 6.99 -14.64
C TYR A 54 10.79 6.91 -15.72
N THR A 55 10.95 5.72 -16.32
CA THR A 55 11.90 5.44 -17.41
C THR A 55 11.29 5.56 -18.79
N GLY A 56 9.96 5.55 -18.91
CA GLY A 56 9.26 5.59 -20.21
C GLY A 56 7.76 5.59 -20.07
N VAL A 57 7.09 5.47 -21.21
CA VAL A 57 5.62 5.38 -21.33
C VAL A 57 5.28 4.05 -22.00
N ASP A 58 4.41 3.27 -21.39
CA ASP A 58 3.75 2.14 -22.04
C ASP A 58 2.53 2.65 -22.81
N GLU A 59 2.69 2.81 -24.12
CA GLU A 59 1.63 3.32 -25.01
C GLU A 59 0.41 2.38 -25.06
N SER A 60 0.63 1.07 -24.86
CA SER A 60 -0.45 0.07 -24.91
C SER A 60 -1.36 0.12 -23.67
N ARG A 61 -0.80 0.51 -22.52
CA ARG A 61 -1.49 0.63 -21.23
C ARG A 61 -1.79 2.07 -20.85
N GLU A 62 -1.35 3.03 -21.65
CA GLU A 62 -1.46 4.47 -21.38
C GLU A 62 -0.94 4.81 -19.96
N SER A 63 0.21 4.23 -19.57
CA SER A 63 0.77 4.36 -18.24
C SER A 63 2.27 4.65 -18.24
N LEU A 64 2.76 5.33 -17.19
CA LEU A 64 4.18 5.54 -16.97
C LEU A 64 4.83 4.23 -16.48
N VAL A 65 6.03 3.95 -16.99
CA VAL A 65 6.88 2.85 -16.48
C VAL A 65 7.71 3.40 -15.34
N ALA A 66 7.36 3.05 -14.10
CA ALA A 66 8.04 3.53 -12.90
C ALA A 66 9.53 3.17 -12.91
N ASP A 67 10.37 4.11 -12.50
CA ASP A 67 11.80 3.93 -12.26
C ASP A 67 12.00 3.55 -10.78
N LEU A 68 12.05 2.25 -10.48
CA LEU A 68 12.15 1.78 -9.10
C LEU A 68 13.44 2.24 -8.42
N ASP A 69 14.57 2.24 -9.13
CA ASP A 69 15.86 2.71 -8.59
C ASP A 69 15.82 4.22 -8.31
N GLY A 70 15.22 4.99 -9.24
CA GLY A 70 15.03 6.43 -9.06
C GLY A 70 14.07 6.75 -7.90
N ILE A 71 13.01 5.96 -7.72
CA ILE A 71 12.06 6.10 -6.61
C ILE A 71 12.75 5.78 -5.28
N GLU A 72 13.55 4.70 -5.22
CA GLU A 72 14.30 4.34 -4.02
C GLU A 72 15.25 5.48 -3.61
N ALA A 73 16.04 6.00 -4.54
CA ALA A 73 16.95 7.12 -4.27
C ALA A 73 16.20 8.38 -3.79
N TRP A 74 15.06 8.68 -4.41
CA TRP A 74 14.21 9.81 -4.03
C TRP A 74 13.61 9.66 -2.61
N LEU A 75 13.22 8.43 -2.23
CA LEU A 75 12.76 8.12 -0.87
C LEU A 75 13.89 8.22 0.14
N ASP A 76 15.09 7.72 -0.20
CA ASP A 76 16.28 7.79 0.65
C ASP A 76 16.71 9.24 0.92
N GLU A 77 16.63 10.11 -0.09
CA GLU A 77 16.88 11.55 0.09
C GLU A 77 15.91 12.18 1.08
N ARG A 78 14.61 11.80 1.03
CA ARG A 78 13.60 12.27 1.97
C ARG A 78 13.84 11.76 3.39
N GLU A 79 14.20 10.50 3.54
CA GLU A 79 14.51 9.90 4.86
C GLU A 79 15.75 10.52 5.51
N ASN A 80 16.72 10.96 4.71
CA ASN A 80 17.96 11.57 5.17
C ASN A 80 17.92 13.10 5.21
N ALA A 81 16.78 13.74 4.98
CA ALA A 81 16.66 15.19 5.02
C ALA A 81 16.98 15.73 6.43
N GLU A 82 17.81 16.81 6.51
CA GLU A 82 18.30 17.37 7.79
C GLU A 82 17.17 17.84 8.73
N ASP A 83 16.00 18.16 8.18
CA ASP A 83 14.83 18.64 8.93
C ASP A 83 13.96 17.49 9.47
N ARG A 84 14.29 16.24 9.12
CA ARG A 84 13.50 15.07 9.51
C ARG A 84 13.90 14.58 10.90
N LYS A 85 12.93 14.27 11.74
CA LYS A 85 13.17 13.64 13.04
C LYS A 85 13.58 12.18 12.85
N GLU A 86 14.57 11.69 13.62
CA GLU A 86 15.08 10.31 13.52
C GLU A 86 14.01 9.21 13.73
N ALA A 87 12.91 9.55 14.42
CA ALA A 87 11.83 8.61 14.74
C ALA A 87 10.68 8.58 13.72
N GLU A 88 10.74 9.40 12.67
CA GLU A 88 9.63 9.57 11.72
C GLU A 88 9.44 8.34 10.83
N THR A 89 8.22 7.80 10.79
CA THR A 89 7.84 6.71 9.91
C THR A 89 7.46 7.26 8.54
N LEU A 90 8.03 6.68 7.48
CA LEU A 90 7.64 6.94 6.10
C LEU A 90 6.70 5.84 5.62
N LEU A 91 5.43 6.19 5.40
CA LEU A 91 4.43 5.29 4.87
C LEU A 91 4.26 5.56 3.38
N VAL A 92 4.68 4.60 2.54
CA VAL A 92 4.65 4.73 1.08
C VAL A 92 3.46 3.94 0.52
N GLU A 93 2.47 4.65 -0.05
CA GLU A 93 1.29 4.07 -0.66
C GLU A 93 1.45 3.98 -2.18
N SER A 94 1.41 2.76 -2.72
CA SER A 94 1.29 2.48 -4.16
C SER A 94 1.00 1.00 -4.39
N HIS A 95 0.45 0.67 -5.56
CA HIS A 95 0.38 -0.72 -6.02
C HIS A 95 1.77 -1.32 -6.31
N LEU A 96 2.83 -0.51 -6.39
CA LEU A 96 4.22 -0.91 -6.58
C LEU A 96 5.05 -0.84 -5.29
N ALA A 97 4.49 -0.35 -4.17
CA ALA A 97 5.26 -0.07 -2.97
C ALA A 97 6.00 -1.31 -2.41
N HIS A 98 5.46 -2.51 -2.58
CA HIS A 98 6.11 -3.77 -2.20
C HIS A 98 7.38 -4.10 -3.01
N LEU A 99 7.61 -3.42 -4.13
CA LEU A 99 8.81 -3.56 -4.95
C LEU A 99 9.98 -2.70 -4.45
N LEU A 100 9.74 -1.82 -3.49
CA LEU A 100 10.73 -0.93 -2.89
C LEU A 100 11.22 -1.51 -1.56
N PRO A 101 12.43 -1.20 -1.11
CA PRO A 101 12.89 -1.56 0.23
C PRO A 101 11.96 -0.99 1.30
N ALA A 102 11.52 -1.83 2.25
CA ALA A 102 10.68 -1.45 3.37
C ALA A 102 10.92 -2.37 4.58
N ASP A 103 10.77 -1.83 5.79
CA ASP A 103 10.87 -2.58 7.04
C ASP A 103 9.62 -3.43 7.27
N ARG A 104 8.46 -2.92 6.86
CA ARG A 104 7.15 -3.60 6.95
C ARG A 104 6.36 -3.38 5.67
N VAL A 105 5.62 -4.41 5.23
CA VAL A 105 4.79 -4.36 4.01
C VAL A 105 3.37 -4.76 4.35
N VAL A 106 2.46 -3.81 4.28
CA VAL A 106 1.01 -4.04 4.43
C VAL A 106 0.41 -4.31 3.06
N VAL A 107 -0.09 -5.52 2.85
CA VAL A 107 -0.78 -5.93 1.62
C VAL A 107 -2.28 -5.89 1.87
N LEU A 108 -2.97 -4.92 1.26
CA LEU A 108 -4.42 -4.84 1.31
C LEU A 108 -5.04 -5.84 0.35
N ARG A 109 -5.94 -6.67 0.89
CA ARG A 109 -6.63 -7.72 0.16
C ARG A 109 -8.09 -7.36 -0.06
N CYS A 110 -8.67 -7.83 -1.15
CA CYS A 110 -10.07 -7.60 -1.48
C CYS A 110 -10.61 -8.78 -2.32
N HIS A 111 -11.80 -9.29 -1.99
CA HIS A 111 -12.41 -10.35 -2.79
C HIS A 111 -12.51 -9.93 -4.27
N PRO A 112 -12.11 -10.78 -5.24
CA PRO A 112 -12.00 -10.43 -6.66
C PRO A 112 -13.30 -9.89 -7.28
N GLU A 113 -14.47 -10.41 -6.89
CA GLU A 113 -15.77 -9.89 -7.35
C GLU A 113 -16.01 -8.45 -6.87
N GLU A 114 -15.72 -8.19 -5.60
CA GLU A 114 -15.85 -6.85 -5.02
C GLU A 114 -14.84 -5.89 -5.66
N LEU A 115 -13.61 -6.35 -5.92
CA LEU A 115 -12.60 -5.59 -6.65
C LEU A 115 -13.10 -5.19 -8.04
N THR A 116 -13.67 -6.15 -8.79
CA THR A 116 -14.27 -5.91 -10.11
C THR A 116 -15.39 -4.88 -10.04
N ARG A 117 -16.27 -4.98 -9.03
CA ARG A 117 -17.34 -4.02 -8.79
C ARG A 117 -16.80 -2.61 -8.55
N ARG A 118 -15.83 -2.46 -7.62
CA ARG A 118 -15.20 -1.18 -7.27
C ARG A 118 -14.51 -0.53 -8.47
N LEU A 119 -13.78 -1.31 -9.27
CA LEU A 119 -13.11 -0.82 -10.46
C LEU A 119 -14.08 -0.40 -11.55
N SER A 120 -15.16 -1.17 -11.76
CA SER A 120 -16.21 -0.84 -12.72
C SER A 120 -16.93 0.46 -12.35
N GLU A 121 -17.23 0.69 -11.08
CA GLU A 121 -17.84 1.94 -10.58
C GLU A 121 -16.93 3.17 -10.80
N ARG A 122 -15.62 2.97 -10.83
CA ARG A 122 -14.62 4.00 -11.16
C ARG A 122 -14.43 4.19 -12.67
N GLY A 123 -15.16 3.46 -13.51
CA GLY A 123 -15.07 3.56 -14.97
C GLY A 123 -13.86 2.85 -15.58
N VAL A 124 -13.20 1.95 -14.81
CA VAL A 124 -12.10 1.14 -15.36
C VAL A 124 -12.66 0.15 -16.37
N GLU A 125 -11.95 -0.01 -17.50
CA GLU A 125 -12.33 -0.94 -18.55
C GLU A 125 -12.47 -2.37 -18.01
N LYS A 126 -13.48 -3.10 -18.49
CA LYS A 126 -13.84 -4.44 -17.99
C LYS A 126 -12.67 -5.44 -18.08
N SER A 127 -11.90 -5.41 -19.18
CA SER A 127 -10.72 -6.25 -19.37
C SER A 127 -9.70 -6.00 -18.26
N LYS A 128 -9.39 -4.74 -17.97
CA LYS A 128 -8.44 -4.34 -16.94
C LYS A 128 -8.96 -4.64 -15.52
N ALA A 129 -10.27 -4.52 -15.29
CA ALA A 129 -10.89 -4.92 -14.02
C ALA A 129 -10.78 -6.44 -13.80
N SER A 130 -11.01 -7.26 -14.86
CA SER A 130 -10.85 -8.72 -14.81
C SER A 130 -9.39 -9.13 -14.54
N GLU A 131 -8.43 -8.53 -15.24
CA GLU A 131 -7.00 -8.79 -15.02
C GLU A 131 -6.57 -8.52 -13.57
N ASN A 132 -7.07 -7.43 -12.99
CA ASN A 132 -6.79 -7.11 -11.58
C ASN A 132 -7.44 -8.13 -10.63
N ALA A 133 -8.68 -8.55 -10.89
CA ALA A 133 -9.37 -9.55 -10.09
C ALA A 133 -8.66 -10.92 -10.13
N GLU A 134 -8.20 -11.33 -11.31
CA GLU A 134 -7.40 -12.56 -11.48
C GLU A 134 -6.06 -12.48 -10.76
N SER A 135 -5.36 -11.34 -10.86
CA SER A 135 -4.11 -11.08 -10.16
C SER A 135 -4.28 -11.15 -8.63
N GLU A 136 -5.40 -10.61 -8.11
CA GLU A 136 -5.74 -10.67 -6.70
C GLU A 136 -6.04 -12.10 -6.25
N ALA A 137 -6.83 -12.84 -7.02
CA ALA A 137 -7.17 -14.24 -6.74
C ALA A 137 -5.94 -15.18 -6.75
N LEU A 138 -4.92 -14.84 -7.55
CA LEU A 138 -3.65 -15.57 -7.65
C LEU A 138 -2.59 -15.10 -6.63
N ASP A 139 -2.95 -14.22 -5.70
CA ASP A 139 -2.03 -13.68 -4.69
C ASP A 139 -0.76 -13.04 -5.27
N THR A 140 -0.84 -12.44 -6.47
CA THR A 140 0.34 -11.95 -7.19
C THR A 140 1.13 -10.95 -6.35
N VAL A 141 0.50 -9.88 -5.87
CA VAL A 141 1.15 -8.83 -5.06
C VAL A 141 1.67 -9.40 -3.73
N LEU A 142 0.90 -10.29 -3.09
CA LEU A 142 1.33 -10.96 -1.86
C LEU A 142 2.58 -11.82 -2.08
N SER A 143 2.58 -12.63 -3.15
CA SER A 143 3.70 -13.51 -3.49
C SER A 143 4.98 -12.71 -3.79
N GLU A 144 4.86 -11.59 -4.51
CA GLU A 144 5.98 -10.68 -4.78
C GLU A 144 6.49 -10.04 -3.49
N ALA A 145 5.59 -9.55 -2.62
CA ALA A 145 5.93 -8.98 -1.33
C ALA A 145 6.68 -9.98 -0.44
N VAL A 146 6.17 -11.20 -0.29
CA VAL A 146 6.81 -12.26 0.50
C VAL A 146 8.16 -12.66 -0.09
N SER A 147 8.26 -12.78 -1.42
CA SER A 147 9.53 -13.13 -2.08
C SER A 147 10.63 -12.10 -1.82
N ARG A 148 10.26 -10.82 -1.69
CA ARG A 148 11.21 -9.71 -1.53
C ARG A 148 11.55 -9.43 -0.07
N HIS A 149 10.56 -9.49 0.83
CA HIS A 149 10.69 -9.01 2.22
C HIS A 149 10.65 -10.12 3.26
N GLY A 150 10.33 -11.36 2.88
CA GLY A 150 10.11 -12.45 3.83
C GLY A 150 8.72 -12.39 4.49
N THR A 151 8.27 -13.53 5.00
CA THR A 151 6.96 -13.64 5.66
C THR A 151 6.88 -12.86 6.97
N GLU A 152 8.01 -12.64 7.61
CA GLU A 152 8.15 -11.93 8.91
C GLU A 152 7.97 -10.42 8.81
N SER A 153 7.98 -9.86 7.59
CA SER A 153 7.79 -8.42 7.34
C SER A 153 6.50 -8.10 6.59
N VAL A 154 5.68 -9.13 6.25
CA VAL A 154 4.46 -8.97 5.45
C VAL A 154 3.20 -9.16 6.29
N TYR A 155 2.28 -8.21 6.17
CA TYR A 155 1.02 -8.11 6.91
C TYR A 155 -0.15 -8.03 5.94
N GLU A 156 -1.00 -9.04 5.88
CA GLU A 156 -2.24 -8.98 5.12
C GLU A 156 -3.35 -8.28 5.90
N VAL A 157 -4.08 -7.42 5.21
CA VAL A 157 -5.27 -6.75 5.74
C VAL A 157 -6.41 -6.91 4.73
N ASP A 158 -7.38 -7.76 5.05
CA ASP A 158 -8.60 -7.88 4.26
C ASP A 158 -9.46 -6.62 4.42
N THR A 159 -9.93 -6.09 3.30
CA THR A 159 -10.76 -4.87 3.25
C THR A 159 -12.25 -5.16 3.03
N ILE A 160 -12.65 -6.45 3.00
CA ILE A 160 -14.05 -6.84 2.89
C ILE A 160 -14.78 -6.53 4.20
N ASP A 161 -15.97 -5.96 4.08
CA ASP A 161 -16.83 -5.57 5.22
C ASP A 161 -16.15 -4.64 6.24
N ARG A 162 -15.10 -3.92 5.81
CA ARG A 162 -14.41 -2.92 6.63
C ARG A 162 -14.52 -1.51 6.05
N THR A 163 -14.68 -0.56 6.93
CA THR A 163 -14.58 0.86 6.60
C THR A 163 -13.14 1.28 6.36
N PRO A 164 -12.88 2.36 5.61
CA PRO A 164 -11.52 2.91 5.48
C PRO A 164 -10.86 3.20 6.84
N THR A 165 -11.62 3.61 7.85
CA THR A 165 -11.12 3.87 9.20
C THR A 165 -10.60 2.59 9.86
N GLU A 166 -11.36 1.49 9.84
CA GLU A 166 -10.93 0.21 10.41
C GLU A 166 -9.70 -0.38 9.68
N VAL A 167 -9.54 -0.10 8.38
CA VAL A 167 -8.34 -0.49 7.64
C VAL A 167 -7.17 0.43 8.00
N GLY A 168 -7.40 1.73 8.17
CA GLY A 168 -6.41 2.70 8.65
C GLY A 168 -5.90 2.36 10.05
N GLU A 169 -6.79 1.98 10.98
CA GLU A 169 -6.43 1.49 12.32
C GLU A 169 -5.58 0.20 12.25
N ALA A 170 -5.89 -0.71 11.32
CA ALA A 170 -5.08 -1.90 11.11
C ALA A 170 -3.67 -1.56 10.58
N ILE A 171 -3.53 -0.54 9.73
CA ILE A 171 -2.23 -0.01 9.29
C ILE A 171 -1.48 0.60 10.48
N ALA A 172 -2.15 1.41 11.31
CA ALA A 172 -1.57 2.01 12.51
C ALA A 172 -1.03 0.94 13.47
N ALA A 173 -1.79 -0.14 13.70
CA ALA A 173 -1.35 -1.27 14.53
C ALA A 173 -0.09 -1.98 13.96
N VAL A 174 0.06 -2.01 12.61
CA VAL A 174 1.30 -2.49 11.98
C VAL A 174 2.44 -1.50 12.24
N VAL A 175 2.21 -0.19 12.06
CA VAL A 175 3.22 0.85 12.30
C VAL A 175 3.69 0.82 13.76
N ALA A 176 2.78 0.69 14.72
CA ALA A 176 3.09 0.60 16.16
C ALA A 176 3.72 -0.74 16.59
N GLY A 177 3.80 -1.74 15.70
CA GLY A 177 4.31 -3.08 16.07
C GLY A 177 3.36 -3.91 16.92
N GLU A 178 2.10 -3.52 17.01
CA GLU A 178 1.06 -4.19 17.79
C GLU A 178 0.42 -5.37 17.04
N ARG A 179 0.66 -5.48 15.74
CA ARG A 179 0.15 -6.56 14.89
C ARG A 179 1.27 -7.51 14.49
N ALA A 180 1.03 -8.81 14.60
CA ALA A 180 1.96 -9.83 14.11
C ALA A 180 1.89 -9.94 12.57
N PRO A 181 3.01 -10.30 11.89
CA PRO A 181 3.01 -10.67 10.48
C PRO A 181 1.96 -11.75 10.17
N SER A 182 1.33 -11.66 9.00
CA SER A 182 0.16 -12.48 8.67
C SER A 182 0.10 -12.88 7.20
N ALA A 183 1.24 -13.06 6.53
CA ALA A 183 1.27 -13.50 5.13
C ALA A 183 0.61 -14.87 4.94
N GLY A 184 -0.24 -15.01 3.91
CA GLY A 184 -0.93 -16.24 3.56
C GLY A 184 -2.14 -16.57 4.44
N THR A 185 -2.75 -15.58 5.08
CA THR A 185 -3.96 -15.76 5.90
C THR A 185 -5.25 -15.54 5.13
N VAL A 186 -5.20 -14.86 3.99
CA VAL A 186 -6.33 -14.62 3.09
C VAL A 186 -6.13 -15.40 1.80
N SER A 187 -7.16 -16.07 1.29
CA SER A 187 -7.12 -16.82 0.03
C SER A 187 -8.42 -16.60 -0.74
N TYR A 188 -8.31 -16.39 -2.04
CA TYR A 188 -9.43 -16.24 -2.96
C TYR A 188 -9.36 -17.21 -4.15
N LEU A 189 -8.67 -18.34 -3.99
CA LEU A 189 -8.52 -19.35 -5.05
C LEU A 189 -9.87 -19.92 -5.51
N GLU A 190 -10.89 -19.90 -4.66
CA GLU A 190 -12.27 -20.28 -4.99
C GLU A 190 -12.90 -19.41 -6.10
N TYR A 191 -12.31 -18.26 -6.42
CA TYR A 191 -12.74 -17.42 -7.54
C TYR A 191 -12.67 -18.14 -8.90
N PHE A 192 -11.86 -19.19 -9.01
CA PHE A 192 -11.68 -19.96 -10.24
C PHE A 192 -12.50 -21.25 -10.29
N GLU A 193 -13.28 -21.57 -9.25
CA GLU A 193 -14.15 -22.75 -9.19
C GLU A 193 -15.57 -22.46 -9.72
#